data_75de41b8b82f67c68a3a716cdcd57d4f
#
_entry.id   75de41b8b82f67c68a3a716cdcd57d4f
#
_cell.length_a   1.000
_cell.length_b   1.000
_cell.length_c   1.000
_cell.angle_alpha   90.00
_cell.angle_beta   90.00
_cell.angle_gamma   90.00
#
_symmetry.space_group_name_H-M   'P 1'
#
loop_
_entity.id
_entity.type
_entity.pdbx_description
1 polymer ?
#
loop_
_entity_poly.entity_id
_entity_poly.type
_entity_poly.pdbx_seq_one_letter_code
_entity_poly.pdbx_strand_id
1 'polypeptide(L)'
;MINKDKIILNTQTYYTCSWSGVTAVKILKVFDDGCALVQAEKKPFIRPIQHIYNEYEHARIGRRDWEHDERKRRRNNKKVKKSEKQTEKKAN
;
A
#
# COMPACT_ATOMS: atom_id res chain seq x y z
N MET A 1 -6.25 -10.37 -2.20
CA MET A 1 -4.85 -10.26 -2.65
C MET A 1 -4.67 -10.96 -3.98
N ILE A 2 -3.91 -10.36 -4.87
CA ILE A 2 -3.65 -10.96 -6.18
C ILE A 2 -2.44 -11.90 -6.12
N ASN A 3 -2.39 -12.81 -7.07
CA ASN A 3 -1.26 -13.73 -7.18
C ASN A 3 -0.13 -13.04 -7.96
N LYS A 4 1.02 -12.90 -7.31
CA LYS A 4 2.19 -12.23 -7.88
C LYS A 4 2.59 -12.80 -9.25
N ASP A 5 2.47 -14.10 -9.43
CA ASP A 5 2.87 -14.76 -10.67
C ASP A 5 1.87 -14.58 -11.81
N LYS A 6 0.68 -14.07 -11.51
CA LYS A 6 -0.37 -13.87 -12.50
C LYS A 6 -0.67 -12.40 -12.78
N ILE A 7 0.19 -11.51 -12.34
CA ILE A 7 0.00 -10.09 -12.56
C ILE A 7 0.26 -9.74 -14.02
N ILE A 8 -0.67 -8.99 -14.60
CA ILE A 8 -0.56 -8.49 -15.97
C ILE A 8 -0.23 -7.01 -15.91
N LEU A 9 0.96 -6.65 -16.38
CA LEU A 9 1.44 -5.28 -16.30
C LEU A 9 0.83 -4.40 -17.40
N ASN A 10 0.64 -3.13 -17.07
CA ASN A 10 0.33 -2.04 -17.98
C ASN A 10 -1.07 -2.05 -18.62
N THR A 11 -1.74 -3.20 -18.73
CA THR A 11 -3.02 -3.28 -19.44
C THR A 11 -4.20 -3.66 -18.55
N GLN A 12 -3.98 -4.57 -17.60
CA GLN A 12 -5.04 -5.05 -16.72
C GLN A 12 -5.34 -4.03 -15.64
N THR A 13 -6.62 -3.79 -15.36
CA THR A 13 -7.03 -2.91 -14.26
C THR A 13 -7.07 -3.71 -12.96
N TYR A 14 -6.44 -3.14 -11.94
CA TYR A 14 -6.49 -3.66 -10.58
C TYR A 14 -7.06 -2.59 -9.66
N TYR A 15 -7.29 -2.94 -8.40
CA TYR A 15 -7.92 -2.05 -7.44
C TYR A 15 -7.13 -2.03 -6.15
N THR A 16 -6.94 -0.86 -5.59
CA THR A 16 -6.29 -0.71 -4.30
C THR A 16 -7.08 0.27 -3.44
N CYS A 17 -6.83 0.26 -2.15
CA CYS A 17 -7.56 1.10 -1.21
C CYS A 17 -6.90 2.44 -1.03
N SER A 18 -7.71 3.45 -0.76
CA SER A 18 -7.22 4.78 -0.41
C SER A 18 -8.17 5.38 0.65
N TRP A 19 -7.78 6.50 1.22
CA TRP A 19 -8.62 7.15 2.21
C TRP A 19 -9.95 7.64 1.65
N SER A 20 -10.00 7.87 0.34
CA SER A 20 -11.23 8.28 -0.35
C SER A 20 -12.06 7.09 -0.85
N GLY A 21 -11.57 5.87 -0.72
CA GLY A 21 -12.29 4.69 -1.17
C GLY A 21 -11.39 3.72 -1.93
N VAL A 22 -11.95 3.07 -2.94
CA VAL A 22 -11.24 2.14 -3.80
C VAL A 22 -10.80 2.88 -5.06
N THR A 23 -9.54 2.69 -5.44
CA THR A 23 -8.95 3.34 -6.62
C THR A 23 -8.56 2.29 -7.66
N ALA A 24 -8.95 2.52 -8.91
CA ALA A 24 -8.54 1.67 -10.02
C ALA A 24 -7.14 2.06 -10.46
N VAL A 25 -6.28 1.07 -10.64
CA VAL A 25 -4.88 1.29 -11.00
C VAL A 25 -4.41 0.25 -12.00
N LYS A 26 -3.29 0.54 -12.64
CA LYS A 26 -2.57 -0.44 -13.47
C LYS A 26 -1.21 -0.67 -12.84
N ILE A 27 -0.78 -1.90 -12.82
CA ILE A 27 0.52 -2.26 -12.24
C ILE A 27 1.58 -2.06 -13.30
N LEU A 28 2.55 -1.21 -13.01
CA LEU A 28 3.64 -0.90 -13.93
C LEU A 28 4.86 -1.79 -13.70
N LYS A 29 5.13 -2.12 -12.44
CA LYS A 29 6.29 -2.91 -12.08
C LYS A 29 6.06 -3.59 -10.74
N VAL A 30 6.58 -4.79 -10.57
CA VAL A 30 6.55 -5.52 -9.30
C VAL A 30 7.97 -5.58 -8.76
N PHE A 31 8.14 -5.24 -7.50
CA PHE A 31 9.44 -5.25 -6.84
C PHE A 31 9.62 -6.53 -6.02
N ASP A 32 10.86 -6.85 -5.72
CA ASP A 32 11.18 -8.09 -4.99
C ASP A 32 10.76 -8.04 -3.52
N ASP A 33 10.53 -6.85 -2.98
CA ASP A 33 10.16 -6.67 -1.58
C ASP A 33 8.67 -6.85 -1.29
N GLY A 34 7.89 -7.30 -2.27
CA GLY A 34 6.46 -7.52 -2.11
C GLY A 34 5.62 -6.30 -2.39
N CYS A 35 6.20 -5.26 -2.96
CA CYS A 35 5.48 -4.05 -3.35
C CYS A 35 5.39 -3.95 -4.87
N ALA A 36 4.54 -3.05 -5.35
CA ALA A 36 4.39 -2.81 -6.78
C ALA A 36 4.23 -1.32 -7.04
N LEU A 37 4.74 -0.88 -8.18
CA LEU A 37 4.51 0.47 -8.68
C LEU A 37 3.21 0.45 -9.47
N VAL A 38 2.25 1.26 -9.08
CA VAL A 38 0.94 1.31 -9.72
C VAL A 38 0.66 2.72 -10.22
N GLN A 39 -0.10 2.81 -11.31
CA GLN A 39 -0.49 4.07 -11.93
C GLN A 39 -1.98 4.29 -11.74
N ALA A 40 -2.33 5.32 -10.99
CA ALA A 40 -3.69 5.80 -10.89
C ALA A 40 -3.88 6.93 -11.91
N GLU A 41 -4.99 7.64 -11.80
CA GLU A 41 -5.34 8.67 -12.77
C GLU A 41 -4.31 9.80 -12.87
N LYS A 42 -3.76 10.22 -11.74
CA LYS A 42 -2.88 11.40 -11.69
C LYS A 42 -1.40 11.09 -11.70
N LYS A 43 -0.95 10.18 -10.84
CA LYS A 43 0.47 9.89 -10.71
C LYS A 43 0.70 8.47 -10.21
N PRO A 44 1.88 7.89 -10.48
CA PRO A 44 2.19 6.56 -9.94
C PRO A 44 2.52 6.64 -8.45
N PHE A 45 2.29 5.53 -7.78
CA PHE A 45 2.66 5.38 -6.38
C PHE A 45 2.94 3.91 -6.07
N ILE A 46 3.54 3.64 -4.92
CA ILE A 46 3.91 2.29 -4.53
C ILE A 46 2.89 1.75 -3.53
N ARG A 47 2.47 0.48 -3.73
CA ARG A 47 1.54 -0.22 -2.84
C ARG A 47 2.03 -1.63 -2.58
N PRO A 48 1.87 -2.14 -1.35
CA PRO A 48 2.10 -3.56 -1.09
C PRO A 48 1.13 -4.41 -1.92
N ILE A 49 1.63 -5.51 -2.48
CA ILE A 49 0.80 -6.40 -3.30
C ILE A 49 -0.39 -6.93 -2.50
N GLN A 50 -0.23 -7.14 -1.20
CA GLN A 50 -1.31 -7.61 -0.34
C GLN A 50 -2.51 -6.65 -0.30
N HIS A 51 -2.33 -5.40 -0.70
CA HIS A 51 -3.40 -4.41 -0.76
C HIS A 51 -3.83 -4.07 -2.19
N ILE A 52 -3.46 -4.90 -3.14
CA ILE A 52 -3.91 -4.78 -4.53
C ILE A 52 -4.81 -5.97 -4.85
N TYR A 53 -5.94 -5.72 -5.48
CA TYR A 53 -6.96 -6.73 -5.76
C TYR A 53 -7.31 -6.70 -7.24
N ASN A 54 -7.73 -7.86 -7.77
CA ASN A 54 -8.13 -7.96 -9.17
C ASN A 54 -9.62 -7.64 -9.38
N GLU A 55 -10.39 -7.49 -8.32
CA GLU A 55 -11.81 -7.15 -8.41
C GLU A 55 -12.16 -6.03 -7.45
N TYR A 56 -13.05 -5.15 -7.89
CA TYR A 56 -13.51 -4.00 -7.09
C TYR A 56 -14.08 -4.45 -5.74
N GLU A 57 -14.93 -5.47 -5.74
CA GLU A 57 -15.56 -5.95 -4.52
C GLU A 57 -14.55 -6.44 -3.50
N HIS A 58 -13.49 -7.11 -3.95
CA HIS A 58 -12.44 -7.59 -3.05
C HIS A 58 -11.72 -6.43 -2.38
N ALA A 59 -11.44 -5.38 -3.14
CA ALA A 59 -10.79 -4.18 -2.61
C ALA A 59 -11.71 -3.47 -1.61
N ARG A 60 -12.99 -3.39 -1.92
CA ARG A 60 -13.98 -2.75 -1.04
C ARG A 60 -14.06 -3.47 0.31
N ILE A 61 -14.08 -4.79 0.28
CA ILE A 61 -14.12 -5.60 1.49
C ILE A 61 -12.82 -5.47 2.28
N GLY A 62 -11.69 -5.47 1.57
CA GLY A 62 -10.37 -5.38 2.20
C GLY A 62 -10.00 -3.99 2.70
N ARG A 63 -10.80 -2.98 2.39
CA ARG A 63 -10.50 -1.61 2.77
C ARG A 63 -10.43 -1.42 4.28
N ARG A 64 -11.25 -2.13 5.01
CA ARG A 64 -11.27 -2.06 6.47
C ARG A 64 -9.91 -2.49 7.04
N ASP A 65 -9.35 -3.57 6.53
CA ASP A 65 -8.05 -4.05 6.96
C ASP A 65 -6.95 -3.07 6.57
N TRP A 66 -7.03 -2.50 5.36
CA TRP A 66 -6.08 -1.50 4.90
C TRP A 66 -6.09 -0.26 5.81
N GLU A 67 -7.27 0.22 6.18
CA GLU A 67 -7.39 1.38 7.07
C GLU A 67 -6.78 1.10 8.44
N HIS A 68 -7.04 -0.10 8.96
CA HIS A 68 -6.49 -0.52 10.24
C HIS A 68 -4.97 -0.53 10.22
N ASP A 69 -4.38 -1.12 9.18
CA ASP A 69 -2.95 -1.20 9.01
C ASP A 69 -2.32 0.19 8.85
N GLU A 70 -2.96 1.08 8.10
CA GLU A 70 -2.47 2.43 7.90
C GLU A 70 -2.46 3.22 9.20
N ARG A 71 -3.51 3.13 10.00
CA ARG A 71 -3.57 3.80 11.29
C ARG A 71 -2.52 3.28 12.25
N LYS A 72 -2.34 1.98 12.25
CA LYS A 72 -1.33 1.34 13.09
C LYS A 72 0.07 1.76 12.67
N ARG A 73 0.34 1.79 11.38
CA ARG A 73 1.63 2.21 10.86
C ARG A 73 1.95 3.66 11.25
N ARG A 74 0.99 4.55 11.13
CA ARG A 74 1.16 5.96 11.49
C ARG A 74 1.42 6.12 12.99
N ARG A 75 0.71 5.37 13.80
CA ARG A 75 0.90 5.38 15.25
C ARG A 75 2.29 4.89 15.64
N ASN A 76 2.73 3.81 15.03
CA ASN A 76 4.05 3.26 15.27
C ASN A 76 5.15 4.21 14.85
N ASN A 77 4.97 4.88 13.73
CA ASN A 77 5.93 5.87 13.26
C ASN A 77 6.10 7.02 14.24
N LYS A 78 4.99 7.48 14.84
CA LYS A 78 5.06 8.53 15.86
C LYS A 78 5.82 8.06 17.09
N LYS A 79 5.59 6.83 17.52
CA LYS A 79 6.33 6.26 18.65
C LYS A 79 7.80 6.15 18.35
N VAL A 80 8.13 5.65 17.18
CA VAL A 80 9.52 5.49 16.77
C VAL A 80 10.23 6.84 16.75
N LYS A 81 9.60 7.86 16.23
CA LYS A 81 10.20 9.20 16.20
C LYS A 81 10.49 9.73 17.60
N LYS A 82 9.57 9.54 18.53
CA LYS A 82 9.78 9.94 19.90
C LYS A 82 10.94 9.18 20.53
N SER A 83 10.98 7.87 20.30
CA SER A 83 12.05 7.05 20.83
C SER A 83 13.40 7.45 20.24
N GLU A 84 13.44 7.72 18.96
CA GLU A 84 14.66 8.16 18.29
C GLU A 84 15.19 9.46 18.88
N LYS A 85 14.32 10.41 19.10
CA LYS A 85 14.71 11.68 19.70
C LYS A 85 15.31 11.49 21.08
N GLN A 86 14.69 10.67 21.89
CA GLN A 86 15.21 10.38 23.22
C GLN A 86 16.54 9.67 23.15
N THR A 87 16.65 8.70 22.25
CA THR A 87 17.88 7.95 22.06
C THR A 87 19.01 8.85 21.57
N GLU A 88 18.72 9.73 20.64
CA GLU A 88 19.72 10.66 20.12
C GLU A 88 20.25 11.56 21.23
N LYS A 89 19.40 12.06 22.07
CA LYS A 89 19.80 12.89 23.18
C LYS A 89 20.72 12.15 24.15
N LYS A 90 20.49 10.88 24.33
CA LYS A 90 21.31 10.05 25.21
C LYS A 90 22.61 9.63 24.55
N ALA A 91 22.55 9.25 23.31
CA ALA A 91 23.69 8.73 22.58
C ALA A 91 24.60 9.84 22.10
N ASN A 92 24.04 10.95 21.81
CA ASN A 92 24.78 12.09 21.32
C ASN A 92 25.13 13.03 22.45
#